data_50f4b0b559d00d91fc03f2c921e012f8
#
_entry.id   50f4b0b559d00d91fc03f2c921e012f8
#
_cell.length_a   1.000
_cell.length_b   1.000
_cell.length_c   1.000
_cell.angle_alpha   90.00
_cell.angle_beta   90.00
_cell.angle_gamma   90.00
#
_symmetry.space_group_name_H-M   'P 1'
#
loop_
_entity.id
_entity.type
_entity.pdbx_description
1 polymer ?
#
loop_
_entity_poly.entity_id
_entity_poly.type
_entity_poly.pdbx_seq_one_letter_code
_entity_poly.pdbx_strand_id
1 'polypeptide(L)'
;MTMSTTRQSIIPPPFQAFYDAYHFSPATRVGDTIWVSGQVGIGPDMKAGEGMSAQARIAFESLKAVLETAGASLSDVVELTTFHTDLRGEIEAFSAVKDTYFPACYPSWTAVGVTQLALPELCIEIRAVAVAGCGEG
;
A
#
# COMPACT_ATOMS: atom_id res chain seq x y z
N MET A 1 -27.42 -7.46 -8.66
CA MET A 1 -26.24 -8.14 -8.10
C MET A 1 -26.16 -7.89 -6.62
N THR A 2 -25.95 -8.94 -5.87
CA THR A 2 -25.87 -8.84 -4.40
C THR A 2 -24.41 -8.71 -3.99
N MET A 3 -24.12 -7.67 -3.21
CA MET A 3 -22.77 -7.51 -2.66
C MET A 3 -22.63 -8.35 -1.39
N SER A 4 -21.46 -8.98 -1.27
CA SER A 4 -21.14 -9.70 -0.05
C SER A 4 -20.92 -8.71 1.09
N THR A 5 -21.50 -9.00 2.26
CA THR A 5 -21.20 -8.28 3.50
C THR A 5 -20.20 -9.04 4.37
N THR A 6 -19.73 -10.20 3.89
CA THR A 6 -18.74 -11.00 4.60
C THR A 6 -17.35 -10.44 4.37
N ARG A 7 -16.61 -10.30 5.46
CA ARG A 7 -15.21 -9.89 5.38
C ARG A 7 -14.36 -11.01 4.80
N GLN A 8 -13.60 -10.68 3.77
CA GLN A 8 -12.67 -11.61 3.13
C GLN A 8 -11.24 -11.15 3.41
N SER A 9 -10.39 -12.07 3.86
CA SER A 9 -8.95 -11.81 3.94
C SER A 9 -8.34 -12.04 2.58
N ILE A 10 -7.57 -11.05 2.10
CA ILE A 10 -6.88 -11.10 0.82
C ILE A 10 -5.40 -11.33 1.11
N ILE A 11 -4.90 -12.50 0.73
CA ILE A 11 -3.54 -12.90 1.07
C ILE A 11 -2.83 -13.37 -0.21
N PRO A 12 -2.09 -12.47 -0.88
CA PRO A 12 -1.25 -12.93 -2.00
C PRO A 12 -0.28 -13.99 -1.51
N PRO A 13 0.03 -15.03 -2.31
CA PRO A 13 0.88 -16.13 -1.84
C PRO A 13 2.19 -15.70 -1.16
N PRO A 14 2.93 -14.69 -1.65
CA PRO A 14 4.17 -14.28 -0.96
C PRO A 14 3.95 -13.74 0.45
N PHE A 15 2.72 -13.35 0.80
CA PHE A 15 2.40 -12.77 2.11
C PHE A 15 1.85 -13.77 3.12
N GLN A 16 1.66 -15.04 2.72
CA GLN A 16 1.09 -16.05 3.61
C GLN A 16 1.90 -16.21 4.91
N ALA A 17 3.22 -16.16 4.80
CA ALA A 17 4.09 -16.29 5.97
C ALA A 17 3.88 -15.15 6.97
N PHE A 18 3.63 -13.93 6.48
CA PHE A 18 3.35 -12.78 7.37
C PHE A 18 2.01 -12.92 8.06
N TYR A 19 1.00 -13.39 7.33
CA TYR A 19 -0.31 -13.67 7.92
C TYR A 19 -0.20 -14.68 9.05
N ASP A 20 0.52 -15.77 8.82
CA ASP A 20 0.67 -16.85 9.80
C ASP A 20 1.51 -16.41 11.01
N ALA A 21 2.57 -15.64 10.79
CA ALA A 21 3.51 -15.27 11.83
C ALA A 21 3.08 -14.04 12.62
N TYR A 22 2.52 -13.02 11.94
CA TYR A 22 2.23 -11.72 12.56
C TYR A 22 0.76 -11.43 12.72
N HIS A 23 -0.11 -12.33 12.26
CA HIS A 23 -1.57 -12.30 12.49
C HIS A 23 -2.24 -11.02 11.99
N PHE A 24 -1.94 -10.66 10.74
CA PHE A 24 -2.68 -9.62 10.05
C PHE A 24 -2.89 -10.00 8.58
N SER A 25 -3.98 -9.52 7.99
CA SER A 25 -4.25 -9.72 6.57
C SER A 25 -3.60 -8.61 5.76
N PRO A 26 -2.91 -8.90 4.65
CA PRO A 26 -2.41 -7.87 3.74
C PRO A 26 -3.51 -6.92 3.25
N ALA A 27 -4.71 -7.45 3.06
CA ALA A 27 -5.89 -6.63 2.81
C ALA A 27 -7.13 -7.36 3.28
N THR A 28 -8.20 -6.59 3.52
CA THR A 28 -9.53 -7.12 3.78
C THR A 28 -10.51 -6.50 2.81
N ARG A 29 -11.48 -7.27 2.36
CA ARG A 29 -12.50 -6.81 1.42
C ARG A 29 -13.89 -7.10 1.95
N VAL A 30 -14.78 -6.09 1.89
CA VAL A 30 -16.21 -6.23 2.16
C VAL A 30 -16.94 -5.57 1.02
N GLY A 31 -17.77 -6.32 0.29
CA GLY A 31 -18.37 -5.80 -0.93
C GLY A 31 -17.28 -5.39 -1.92
N ASP A 32 -17.31 -4.15 -2.36
CA ASP A 32 -16.28 -3.62 -3.25
C ASP A 32 -15.21 -2.80 -2.54
N THR A 33 -15.35 -2.61 -1.23
CA THR A 33 -14.38 -1.82 -0.46
C THR A 33 -13.24 -2.70 0.04
N ILE A 34 -12.03 -2.23 -0.19
CA ILE A 34 -10.79 -2.95 0.13
C ILE A 34 -9.92 -2.06 1.02
N TRP A 35 -9.55 -2.57 2.19
CA TRP A 35 -8.61 -1.92 3.10
C TRP A 35 -7.29 -2.64 2.98
N VAL A 36 -6.24 -1.94 2.54
CA VAL A 36 -4.91 -2.52 2.39
C VAL A 36 -4.06 -2.13 3.59
N SER A 37 -3.48 -3.12 4.24
CA SER A 37 -2.55 -2.91 5.35
C SER A 37 -1.31 -2.17 4.88
N GLY A 38 -0.57 -1.56 5.82
CA GLY A 38 0.64 -0.83 5.48
C GLY A 38 1.62 -1.66 4.66
N GLN A 39 2.05 -1.11 3.54
CA GLN A 39 3.05 -1.71 2.67
C GLN A 39 4.34 -0.94 2.82
N VAL A 40 5.45 -1.65 2.93
CA VAL A 40 6.76 -1.06 3.22
C VAL A 40 7.77 -1.40 2.12
N GLY A 41 8.91 -0.73 2.18
CA GLY A 41 9.95 -0.85 1.14
C GLY A 41 10.85 -2.07 1.32
N ILE A 42 10.28 -3.25 1.54
CA ILE A 42 11.02 -4.50 1.62
C ILE A 42 10.66 -5.35 0.41
N GLY A 43 11.69 -5.75 -0.35
CA GLY A 43 11.52 -6.56 -1.54
C GLY A 43 11.41 -8.06 -1.25
N PRO A 44 11.24 -8.87 -2.32
CA PRO A 44 11.13 -10.32 -2.18
C PRO A 44 12.36 -10.98 -1.55
N ASP A 45 13.51 -10.32 -1.61
CA ASP A 45 14.75 -10.78 -0.99
C ASP A 45 14.80 -10.48 0.52
N MET A 46 13.74 -9.93 1.08
CA MET A 46 13.61 -9.51 2.47
C MET A 46 14.56 -8.38 2.87
N LYS A 47 15.03 -7.61 1.89
CA LYS A 47 15.91 -6.46 2.11
C LYS A 47 15.17 -5.17 1.82
N ALA A 48 15.44 -4.15 2.64
CA ALA A 48 14.92 -2.82 2.42
C ALA A 48 15.62 -2.17 1.21
N GLY A 49 14.86 -1.43 0.42
CA GLY A 49 15.44 -0.61 -0.63
C GLY A 49 16.34 0.47 -0.05
N GLU A 50 17.32 0.90 -0.81
CA GLU A 50 18.25 1.95 -0.38
C GLU A 50 17.69 3.33 -0.77
N GLY A 51 17.30 4.08 0.26
CA GLY A 51 16.76 5.43 0.09
C GLY A 51 15.27 5.45 -0.22
N MET A 52 14.69 6.66 -0.16
CA MET A 52 13.25 6.86 -0.30
C MET A 52 12.71 6.38 -1.66
N SER A 53 13.37 6.75 -2.75
CA SER A 53 12.85 6.40 -4.09
C SER A 53 12.74 4.90 -4.28
N ALA A 54 13.77 4.14 -3.86
CA ALA A 54 13.76 2.69 -3.99
C ALA A 54 12.70 2.07 -3.09
N GLN A 55 12.60 2.52 -1.83
CA GLN A 55 11.60 1.99 -0.90
C GLN A 55 10.18 2.32 -1.33
N ALA A 56 9.95 3.53 -1.83
CA ALA A 56 8.63 3.93 -2.30
C ALA A 56 8.18 3.05 -3.48
N ARG A 57 9.07 2.78 -4.43
CA ARG A 57 8.73 1.89 -5.56
C ARG A 57 8.38 0.50 -5.08
N ILE A 58 9.16 -0.06 -4.18
CA ILE A 58 8.89 -1.40 -3.64
C ILE A 58 7.52 -1.41 -2.94
N ALA A 59 7.24 -0.39 -2.13
CA ALA A 59 5.98 -0.30 -1.41
C ALA A 59 4.77 -0.17 -2.36
N PHE A 60 4.89 0.65 -3.40
CA PHE A 60 3.81 0.79 -4.40
C PHE A 60 3.64 -0.47 -5.24
N GLU A 61 4.72 -1.17 -5.61
CA GLU A 61 4.59 -2.45 -6.31
C GLU A 61 3.91 -3.49 -5.43
N SER A 62 4.23 -3.51 -4.15
CA SER A 62 3.56 -4.37 -3.17
C SER A 62 2.07 -4.04 -3.06
N LEU A 63 1.72 -2.77 -2.96
CA LEU A 63 0.33 -2.31 -2.95
C LEU A 63 -0.40 -2.76 -4.21
N LYS A 64 0.21 -2.59 -5.36
CA LYS A 64 -0.36 -3.02 -6.64
C LYS A 64 -0.65 -4.50 -6.65
N ALA A 65 0.29 -5.33 -6.21
CA ALA A 65 0.13 -6.77 -6.17
C ALA A 65 -1.02 -7.20 -5.24
N VAL A 66 -1.14 -6.57 -4.06
CA VAL A 66 -2.22 -6.85 -3.13
C VAL A 66 -3.57 -6.48 -3.74
N LEU A 67 -3.67 -5.31 -4.35
CA LEU A 67 -4.90 -4.87 -5.01
C LEU A 67 -5.31 -5.82 -6.14
N GLU A 68 -4.37 -6.26 -6.96
CA GLU A 68 -4.66 -7.18 -8.06
C GLU A 68 -5.18 -8.52 -7.53
N THR A 69 -4.59 -9.03 -6.46
CA THR A 69 -5.10 -10.24 -5.80
C THR A 69 -6.52 -10.03 -5.27
N ALA A 70 -6.84 -8.83 -4.84
CA ALA A 70 -8.17 -8.50 -4.33
C ALA A 70 -9.19 -8.23 -5.44
N GLY A 71 -8.77 -8.24 -6.71
CA GLY A 71 -9.66 -7.97 -7.85
C GLY A 71 -9.80 -6.48 -8.17
N ALA A 72 -8.79 -5.68 -7.83
CA ALA A 72 -8.80 -4.23 -8.05
C ALA A 72 -7.48 -3.78 -8.68
N SER A 73 -7.35 -2.50 -8.89
CA SER A 73 -6.14 -1.90 -9.45
C SER A 73 -5.81 -0.59 -8.75
N LEU A 74 -4.64 -0.02 -9.04
CA LEU A 74 -4.24 1.27 -8.48
C LEU A 74 -5.24 2.38 -8.80
N SER A 75 -5.89 2.33 -9.97
CA SER A 75 -6.91 3.33 -10.32
C SER A 75 -8.15 3.28 -9.44
N ASP A 76 -8.34 2.20 -8.70
CA ASP A 76 -9.46 2.04 -7.76
C ASP A 76 -9.14 2.60 -6.37
N VAL A 77 -7.92 3.06 -6.12
CA VAL A 77 -7.55 3.62 -4.82
C VAL A 77 -8.24 4.97 -4.63
N VAL A 78 -8.94 5.11 -3.51
CA VAL A 78 -9.64 6.35 -3.17
C VAL A 78 -8.93 7.14 -2.09
N GLU A 79 -8.10 6.47 -1.27
CA GLU A 79 -7.42 7.12 -0.16
C GLU A 79 -6.04 6.50 0.04
N LEU A 80 -5.04 7.37 0.23
CA LEU A 80 -3.70 6.98 0.66
C LEU A 80 -3.39 7.64 1.98
N THR A 81 -2.79 6.90 2.90
CA THR A 81 -2.16 7.44 4.09
C THR A 81 -0.72 6.95 4.08
N THR A 82 0.22 7.87 4.16
CA THR A 82 1.64 7.54 4.10
C THR A 82 2.33 8.01 5.37
N PHE A 83 3.25 7.17 5.87
CA PHE A 83 3.96 7.38 7.11
C PHE A 83 5.45 7.48 6.83
N HIS A 84 6.06 8.59 7.22
CA HIS A 84 7.43 8.95 6.85
C HIS A 84 8.28 9.19 8.09
N THR A 85 9.46 8.60 8.16
CA THR A 85 10.38 8.85 9.27
C THR A 85 11.10 10.20 9.12
N ASP A 86 11.15 10.74 7.89
CA ASP A 86 11.69 12.07 7.61
C ASP A 86 10.81 12.76 6.58
N LEU A 87 9.60 13.14 7.02
CA LEU A 87 8.58 13.68 6.12
C LEU A 87 9.08 14.90 5.34
N ARG A 88 9.58 15.90 6.03
CA ARG A 88 9.97 17.16 5.38
C ARG A 88 11.18 17.01 4.48
N GLY A 89 12.11 16.13 4.87
CA GLY A 89 13.34 15.93 4.10
C GLY A 89 13.14 15.07 2.84
N GLU A 90 12.10 14.21 2.84
CA GLU A 90 11.97 13.22 1.77
C GLU A 90 10.66 13.29 1.00
N ILE A 91 9.78 14.24 1.31
CA ILE A 91 8.47 14.30 0.67
C ILE A 91 8.54 14.54 -0.85
N GLU A 92 9.52 15.30 -1.31
CA GLU A 92 9.68 15.55 -2.75
C GLU A 92 10.06 14.27 -3.49
N ALA A 93 11.03 13.51 -2.96
CA ALA A 93 11.45 12.25 -3.56
C ALA A 93 10.30 11.24 -3.55
N PHE A 94 9.54 11.18 -2.46
CA PHE A 94 8.38 10.31 -2.37
C PHE A 94 7.32 10.71 -3.40
N SER A 95 6.98 11.98 -3.49
CA SER A 95 5.94 12.48 -4.40
C SER A 95 6.29 12.17 -5.86
N ALA A 96 7.56 12.29 -6.23
CA ALA A 96 8.00 11.96 -7.58
C ALA A 96 7.70 10.51 -7.94
N VAL A 97 7.93 9.59 -7.01
CA VAL A 97 7.60 8.16 -7.22
C VAL A 97 6.09 7.96 -7.23
N LYS A 98 5.38 8.54 -6.24
CA LYS A 98 3.92 8.43 -6.15
C LYS A 98 3.25 8.84 -7.46
N ASP A 99 3.70 9.90 -8.07
CA ASP A 99 3.10 10.43 -9.30
C ASP A 99 3.25 9.47 -10.48
N THR A 100 4.25 8.59 -10.47
CA THR A 100 4.38 7.57 -11.52
C THR A 100 3.32 6.48 -11.39
N TYR A 101 2.82 6.23 -10.17
CA TYR A 101 1.77 5.23 -9.91
C TYR A 101 0.37 5.83 -9.97
N PHE A 102 0.23 7.11 -9.74
CA PHE A 102 -1.04 7.84 -9.79
C PHE A 102 -0.89 9.09 -10.66
N PRO A 103 -0.80 8.90 -12.00
CA PRO A 103 -0.51 10.02 -12.92
C PRO A 103 -1.68 10.96 -13.14
N ALA A 104 -2.91 10.54 -12.78
CA ALA A 104 -4.11 11.33 -12.97
C ALA A 104 -5.19 10.84 -12.01
N CYS A 105 -6.27 11.61 -11.83
CA CYS A 105 -7.40 11.24 -10.98
C CYS A 105 -6.93 10.86 -9.57
N TYR A 106 -6.25 11.81 -8.94
CA TYR A 106 -5.51 11.59 -7.70
C TYR A 106 -6.41 11.17 -6.54
N PRO A 107 -6.04 10.13 -5.77
CA PRO A 107 -6.77 9.79 -4.55
C PRO A 107 -6.57 10.85 -3.46
N SER A 108 -7.44 10.84 -2.47
CA SER A 108 -7.19 11.62 -1.26
C SER A 108 -5.88 11.14 -0.63
N TRP A 109 -5.08 12.05 -0.08
CA TRP A 109 -3.77 11.70 0.47
C TRP A 109 -3.50 12.46 1.75
N THR A 110 -3.08 11.74 2.78
CA THR A 110 -2.58 12.30 4.03
C THR A 110 -1.19 11.74 4.30
N ALA A 111 -0.23 12.62 4.51
CA ALA A 111 1.15 12.24 4.84
C ALA A 111 1.42 12.59 6.30
N VAL A 112 1.98 11.65 7.06
CA VAL A 112 2.22 11.77 8.49
C VAL A 112 3.69 11.49 8.80
N GLY A 113 4.33 12.38 9.55
CA GLY A 113 5.66 12.12 10.09
C GLY A 113 5.57 11.25 11.32
N VAL A 114 6.42 10.23 11.42
CA VAL A 114 6.46 9.30 12.55
C VAL A 114 7.89 9.15 13.04
N THR A 115 8.05 8.73 14.31
CA THR A 115 9.39 8.58 14.87
C THR A 115 10.10 7.31 14.40
N GLN A 116 9.34 6.28 14.06
CA GLN A 116 9.91 5.00 13.62
C GLN A 116 8.86 4.18 12.90
N LEU A 117 9.32 3.23 12.10
CA LEU A 117 8.51 2.18 11.51
C LEU A 117 8.95 0.83 12.11
N ALA A 118 8.41 -0.28 11.57
CA ALA A 118 8.65 -1.58 12.17
C ALA A 118 10.13 -1.99 12.18
N LEU A 119 10.91 -1.54 11.20
CA LEU A 119 12.34 -1.82 11.12
C LEU A 119 13.13 -0.52 10.97
N PRO A 120 14.37 -0.46 11.53
CA PRO A 120 15.15 0.77 11.47
C PRO A 120 15.49 1.26 10.06
N GLU A 121 15.58 0.34 9.09
CA GLU A 121 15.93 0.67 7.72
C GLU A 121 14.79 1.30 6.96
N LEU A 122 13.56 1.17 7.44
CA LEU A 122 12.37 1.65 6.71
C LEU A 122 12.18 3.15 6.89
N CYS A 123 11.91 3.84 5.79
CA CYS A 123 11.65 5.27 5.80
C CYS A 123 10.23 5.62 5.36
N ILE A 124 9.49 4.65 4.82
CA ILE A 124 8.14 4.89 4.29
C ILE A 124 7.24 3.68 4.53
N GLU A 125 5.97 3.96 4.84
CA GLU A 125 4.92 2.96 4.87
C GLU A 125 3.69 3.57 4.19
N ILE A 126 2.99 2.78 3.38
CA ILE A 126 1.85 3.23 2.59
C ILE A 126 0.64 2.38 2.93
N ARG A 127 -0.45 3.04 3.32
CA ARG A 127 -1.74 2.41 3.58
C ARG A 127 -2.74 2.95 2.56
N ALA A 128 -3.64 2.09 2.09
CA ALA A 128 -4.62 2.49 1.08
C ALA A 128 -6.00 1.94 1.37
N VAL A 129 -7.01 2.66 0.87
CA VAL A 129 -8.39 2.19 0.77
C VAL A 129 -8.76 2.27 -0.71
N ALA A 130 -9.35 1.20 -1.23
CA ALA A 130 -9.79 1.14 -2.63
C ALA A 130 -11.24 0.67 -2.70
N VAL A 131 -11.91 1.01 -3.80
CA VAL A 131 -13.24 0.50 -4.12
C VAL A 131 -13.13 -0.15 -5.50
N ALA A 132 -13.27 -1.46 -5.54
CA ALA A 132 -13.06 -2.23 -6.77
C ALA A 132 -13.99 -1.74 -7.89
N GLY A 133 -13.41 -1.45 -9.05
CA GLY A 133 -14.14 -1.03 -10.22
C GLY A 133 -14.52 0.45 -10.25
N CYS A 134 -14.15 1.25 -9.25
CA CYS A 134 -14.51 2.67 -9.24
C CYS A 134 -13.56 3.53 -10.08
N GLY A 135 -12.38 3.02 -10.41
CA GLY A 135 -11.42 3.74 -11.23
C GLY A 135 -11.86 3.79 -12.68
N GLU A 136 -11.60 4.93 -13.33
CA GLU A 136 -11.84 5.04 -14.76
C GLU A 136 -10.58 4.55 -15.49
N GLY A 137 -10.75 3.43 -16.11
CA GLY A 137 -9.68 2.67 -16.71
C GLY A 137 -8.92 3.35 -17.82
#